data_5dca3a0f97b1ef4dee48efbe98fc89ef
#
_entry.id   5dca3a0f97b1ef4dee48efbe98fc89ef
#
_cell.length_a   1.000
_cell.length_b   1.000
_cell.length_c   1.000
_cell.angle_alpha   90.00
_cell.angle_beta   90.00
_cell.angle_gamma   90.00
#
_symmetry.space_group_name_H-M   'P 1'
#
loop_
_entity.id
_entity.type
_entity.pdbx_description
1 polymer ?
#
loop_
_entity_poly.entity_id
_entity_poly.type
_entity_poly.pdbx_seq_one_letter_code
_entity_poly.pdbx_strand_id
1 'polypeptide(L)'
;MDTHSVYNMEYLFEKCSKLKTVDFHNLDISGVRKMDFLFAYCSELEEVSFKSTTPATLESIQSLFLFCTNLKSVDISPLKTTDVTDMSNVFKECHSLTSIIFGDIDPELITALN
;
A
#
# COMPACT_ATOMS: atom_id res chain seq x y z
N MET A 1 13.94 -2.74 -12.20
CA MET A 1 14.38 -2.23 -10.88
C MET A 1 14.79 -3.40 -9.99
N ASP A 2 15.96 -3.34 -9.41
CA ASP A 2 16.40 -4.34 -8.44
C ASP A 2 15.93 -3.93 -7.05
N THR A 3 15.02 -4.71 -6.45
CA THR A 3 14.44 -4.43 -5.14
C THR A 3 15.01 -5.30 -4.03
N HIS A 4 16.00 -6.15 -4.35
CA HIS A 4 16.54 -7.13 -3.42
C HIS A 4 17.03 -6.52 -2.10
N SER A 5 17.65 -5.35 -2.16
CA SER A 5 18.22 -4.67 -0.99
C SER A 5 17.37 -3.52 -0.45
N VAL A 6 16.15 -3.34 -0.98
CA VAL A 6 15.30 -2.24 -0.56
C VAL A 6 14.62 -2.59 0.77
N TYR A 7 14.79 -1.75 1.77
CA TYR A 7 14.06 -1.87 3.02
C TYR A 7 12.93 -0.88 3.15
N ASN A 8 13.01 0.24 2.42
CA ASN A 8 12.14 1.39 2.59
C ASN A 8 11.63 1.84 1.23
N MET A 9 10.32 1.80 1.06
CA MET A 9 9.66 2.27 -0.15
C MET A 9 8.82 3.52 0.11
N GLU A 10 9.08 4.24 1.21
CA GLU A 10 8.35 5.46 1.53
C GLU A 10 8.48 6.47 0.39
N TYR A 11 7.37 7.08 0.00
CA TYR A 11 7.29 8.15 -1.00
C TYR A 11 7.70 7.75 -2.42
N LEU A 12 8.02 6.50 -2.69
CA LEU A 12 8.63 6.09 -3.97
C LEU A 12 7.81 6.50 -5.19
N PHE A 13 6.49 6.38 -5.13
CA PHE A 13 5.58 6.79 -6.21
C PHE A 13 4.67 7.96 -5.80
N GLU A 14 5.03 8.69 -4.76
CA GLU A 14 4.23 9.83 -4.31
C GLU A 14 4.03 10.83 -5.45
N LYS A 15 2.78 11.25 -5.64
CA LYS A 15 2.40 12.24 -6.66
C LYS A 15 2.61 11.77 -8.10
N CYS A 16 2.75 10.47 -8.34
CA CYS A 16 2.79 9.94 -9.70
C CYS A 16 1.38 10.00 -10.30
N SER A 17 0.94 11.18 -10.69
CA SER A 17 -0.44 11.48 -11.04
C SER A 17 -0.94 10.78 -12.31
N LYS A 18 -0.04 10.22 -13.11
CA LYS A 18 -0.42 9.50 -14.33
C LYS A 18 -0.33 7.98 -14.19
N LEU A 19 0.13 7.49 -13.05
CA LEU A 19 0.24 6.06 -12.78
C LEU A 19 -1.15 5.48 -12.61
N LYS A 20 -1.51 4.46 -13.38
CA LYS A 20 -2.86 3.85 -13.34
C LYS A 20 -2.90 2.50 -12.67
N THR A 21 -1.90 1.67 -12.93
CA THR A 21 -1.83 0.33 -12.34
C THR A 21 -0.41 0.00 -11.92
N VAL A 22 -0.26 -0.76 -10.84
CA VAL A 22 1.04 -1.24 -10.38
C VAL A 22 0.91 -2.70 -10.00
N ASP A 23 1.87 -3.51 -10.45
CA ASP A 23 1.91 -4.92 -10.15
C ASP A 23 3.30 -5.28 -9.61
N PHE A 24 3.32 -5.80 -8.38
CA PHE A 24 4.56 -6.21 -7.70
C PHE A 24 4.97 -7.64 -8.02
N HIS A 25 4.31 -8.31 -8.96
CA HIS A 25 4.49 -9.73 -9.24
C HIS A 25 5.95 -10.16 -9.37
N ASN A 26 6.78 -9.37 -10.05
CA ASN A 26 8.18 -9.71 -10.31
C ASN A 26 9.17 -8.98 -9.40
N LEU A 27 8.69 -8.33 -8.34
CA LEU A 27 9.56 -7.61 -7.42
C LEU A 27 9.81 -8.42 -6.16
N ASP A 28 11.04 -8.40 -5.68
CA ASP A 28 11.37 -8.94 -4.37
C ASP A 28 11.20 -7.82 -3.34
N ILE A 29 10.13 -7.91 -2.54
CA ILE A 29 9.85 -6.93 -1.49
C ILE A 29 10.04 -7.51 -0.10
N SER A 30 10.68 -8.67 0.01
CA SER A 30 10.86 -9.36 1.30
C SER A 30 11.58 -8.54 2.37
N GLY A 31 12.46 -7.62 1.94
CA GLY A 31 13.20 -6.75 2.86
C GLY A 31 12.48 -5.45 3.22
N VAL A 32 11.36 -5.16 2.56
CA VAL A 32 10.66 -3.88 2.77
C VAL A 32 9.96 -3.89 4.13
N ARG A 33 10.15 -2.83 4.91
CA ARG A 33 9.53 -2.65 6.23
C ARG A 33 8.56 -1.49 6.26
N LYS A 34 8.74 -0.50 5.39
CA LYS A 34 7.93 0.72 5.39
C LYS A 34 7.46 1.06 4.00
N MET A 35 6.18 1.37 3.88
CA MET A 35 5.56 1.80 2.63
C MET A 35 4.77 3.12 2.80
N ASP A 36 5.12 3.91 3.82
CA ASP A 36 4.39 5.15 4.12
C ASP A 36 4.40 6.07 2.89
N PHE A 37 3.24 6.60 2.53
CA PHE A 37 3.07 7.51 1.42
C PHE A 37 3.49 6.95 0.05
N LEU A 38 3.68 5.64 -0.08
CA LEU A 38 4.18 5.03 -1.32
C LEU A 38 3.40 5.49 -2.55
N PHE A 39 2.06 5.48 -2.46
CA PHE A 39 1.18 5.90 -3.55
C PHE A 39 0.38 7.16 -3.23
N ALA A 40 0.78 7.93 -2.23
CA ALA A 40 0.04 9.13 -1.85
C ALA A 40 -0.07 10.09 -3.04
N TYR A 41 -1.26 10.63 -3.22
CA TYR A 41 -1.56 11.59 -4.29
C TYR A 41 -1.42 11.03 -5.72
N CYS A 42 -1.51 9.71 -5.88
CA CYS A 42 -1.58 9.09 -7.21
C CYS A 42 -3.03 9.17 -7.70
N SER A 43 -3.42 10.32 -8.24
CA SER A 43 -4.82 10.64 -8.53
C SER A 43 -5.47 9.79 -9.63
N GLU A 44 -4.68 9.19 -10.51
CA GLU A 44 -5.21 8.32 -11.56
C GLU A 44 -5.05 6.83 -11.25
N LEU A 45 -4.44 6.48 -10.12
CA LEU A 45 -4.22 5.09 -9.74
C LEU A 45 -5.56 4.38 -9.51
N GLU A 46 -5.78 3.27 -10.22
CA GLU A 46 -7.03 2.49 -10.16
C GLU A 46 -6.86 1.16 -9.47
N GLU A 47 -5.73 0.48 -9.68
CA GLU A 47 -5.46 -0.85 -9.15
C GLU A 47 -4.00 -1.03 -8.76
N VAL A 48 -3.78 -1.74 -7.66
CA VAL A 48 -2.45 -2.17 -7.24
C VAL A 48 -2.54 -3.62 -6.83
N SER A 49 -1.65 -4.45 -7.37
CA SER A 49 -1.50 -5.84 -6.93
C SER A 49 -0.21 -5.98 -6.13
N PHE A 50 -0.36 -6.41 -4.88
CA PHE A 50 0.78 -6.69 -4.00
C PHE A 50 1.20 -8.16 -4.03
N LYS A 51 0.61 -8.97 -4.92
CA LYS A 51 1.02 -10.37 -5.04
C LYS A 51 2.48 -10.42 -5.48
N SER A 52 3.28 -11.07 -4.68
CA SER A 52 4.71 -11.24 -4.92
C SER A 52 5.12 -12.62 -4.44
N THR A 53 6.19 -13.14 -5.00
CA THR A 53 6.75 -14.41 -4.54
C THR A 53 7.36 -14.29 -3.15
N THR A 54 7.69 -13.05 -2.74
CA THR A 54 8.35 -12.78 -1.46
C THR A 54 7.63 -11.62 -0.76
N PRO A 55 6.58 -11.93 0.02
CA PRO A 55 5.81 -10.86 0.67
C PRO A 55 6.62 -10.11 1.72
N ALA A 56 6.34 -8.80 1.81
CA ALA A 56 6.98 -7.94 2.80
C ALA A 56 6.36 -8.15 4.18
N THR A 57 7.19 -8.08 5.22
CA THR A 57 6.73 -7.99 6.62
C THR A 57 6.84 -6.54 7.04
N LEU A 58 5.72 -5.83 7.03
CA LEU A 58 5.71 -4.39 7.18
C LEU A 58 5.61 -3.94 8.63
N GLU A 59 6.19 -2.79 8.92
CA GLU A 59 6.11 -2.12 10.21
C GLU A 59 5.22 -0.88 10.13
N SER A 60 5.12 -0.26 8.95
CA SER A 60 4.33 0.95 8.76
C SER A 60 3.81 1.08 7.34
N ILE A 61 2.53 1.48 7.22
CA ILE A 61 1.88 1.77 5.95
C ILE A 61 1.04 3.06 6.05
N GLN A 62 1.45 3.99 6.90
CA GLN A 62 0.76 5.26 7.09
C GLN A 62 0.57 5.98 5.75
N SER A 63 -0.64 6.43 5.48
CA SER A 63 -0.96 7.21 4.27
C SER A 63 -0.57 6.53 2.94
N LEU A 64 -0.55 5.19 2.93
CA LEU A 64 -0.13 4.43 1.76
C LEU A 64 -0.86 4.84 0.48
N PHE A 65 -2.18 5.05 0.55
CA PHE A 65 -3.02 5.46 -0.57
C PHE A 65 -3.70 6.81 -0.36
N LEU A 66 -3.11 7.67 0.45
CA LEU A 66 -3.69 8.98 0.75
C LEU A 66 -4.01 9.74 -0.54
N PHE A 67 -5.25 10.18 -0.68
CA PHE A 67 -5.72 10.95 -1.86
C PHE A 67 -5.59 10.19 -3.20
N CYS A 68 -5.69 8.87 -3.19
CA CYS A 68 -5.82 8.09 -4.43
C CYS A 68 -7.29 8.11 -4.85
N THR A 69 -7.72 9.22 -5.44
CA THR A 69 -9.15 9.49 -5.68
C THR A 69 -9.80 8.57 -6.70
N ASN A 70 -9.04 7.89 -7.56
CA ASN A 70 -9.56 6.94 -8.54
C ASN A 70 -9.35 5.47 -8.17
N LEU A 71 -8.73 5.20 -7.02
CA LEU A 71 -8.50 3.83 -6.58
C LEU A 71 -9.85 3.13 -6.36
N LYS A 72 -10.07 2.01 -7.05
CA LYS A 72 -11.34 1.30 -7.05
C LYS A 72 -11.36 0.10 -6.12
N SER A 73 -10.28 -0.64 -6.09
CA SER A 73 -10.16 -1.81 -5.24
C SER A 73 -8.71 -2.05 -4.87
N VAL A 74 -8.49 -2.67 -3.72
CA VAL A 74 -7.15 -3.06 -3.29
C VAL A 74 -7.21 -4.29 -2.42
N ASP A 75 -6.23 -5.16 -2.59
CA ASP A 75 -6.05 -6.34 -1.76
C ASP A 75 -4.68 -6.22 -1.10
N ILE A 76 -4.65 -5.95 0.20
CA ILE A 76 -3.41 -5.88 0.97
C ILE A 76 -3.10 -7.18 1.70
N SER A 77 -3.92 -8.21 1.49
CA SER A 77 -3.72 -9.51 2.16
C SER A 77 -2.37 -10.18 1.85
N PRO A 78 -1.75 -9.96 0.67
CA PRO A 78 -0.42 -10.52 0.43
C PRO A 78 0.68 -9.92 1.31
N LEU A 79 0.44 -8.74 1.86
CA LEU A 79 1.40 -8.08 2.75
C LEU A 79 1.24 -8.61 4.17
N LYS A 80 2.35 -8.80 4.87
CA LYS A 80 2.31 -9.19 6.29
C LYS A 80 2.21 -7.92 7.13
N THR A 81 1.06 -7.73 7.76
CA THR A 81 0.74 -6.50 8.50
C THR A 81 0.64 -6.71 10.01
N THR A 82 0.98 -7.89 10.50
CA THR A 82 0.87 -8.19 11.94
C THR A 82 1.75 -7.30 12.81
N ASP A 83 2.86 -6.80 12.27
CA ASP A 83 3.77 -5.92 12.99
C ASP A 83 3.49 -4.42 12.76
N VAL A 84 2.46 -4.11 11.96
CA VAL A 84 2.12 -2.72 11.68
C VAL A 84 1.45 -2.09 12.89
N THR A 85 1.94 -0.94 13.30
CA THR A 85 1.40 -0.18 14.44
C THR A 85 0.74 1.13 14.02
N ASP A 86 0.95 1.56 12.79
CA ASP A 86 0.37 2.81 12.29
C ASP A 86 -0.21 2.62 10.88
N MET A 87 -1.53 2.65 10.79
CA MET A 87 -2.28 2.57 9.54
C MET A 87 -3.09 3.85 9.31
N SER A 88 -2.74 4.95 9.95
CA SER A 88 -3.49 6.20 9.83
C SER A 88 -3.51 6.70 8.39
N ASN A 89 -4.66 7.17 7.95
CA ASN A 89 -4.89 7.80 6.65
C ASN A 89 -4.58 6.92 5.43
N VAL A 90 -4.52 5.58 5.60
CA VAL A 90 -4.20 4.68 4.48
C VAL A 90 -5.14 4.89 3.29
N PHE A 91 -6.43 5.06 3.54
CA PHE A 91 -7.43 5.25 2.49
C PHE A 91 -8.15 6.61 2.56
N LYS A 92 -7.52 7.59 3.21
CA LYS A 92 -8.12 8.92 3.31
C LYS A 92 -8.31 9.53 1.92
N GLU A 93 -9.51 10.03 1.66
CA GLU A 93 -9.89 10.67 0.40
C GLU A 93 -9.83 9.72 -0.82
N CYS A 94 -9.98 8.42 -0.59
CA CYS A 94 -10.12 7.44 -1.66
C CYS A 94 -11.59 7.30 -2.04
N HIS A 95 -12.13 8.30 -2.72
CA HIS A 95 -13.59 8.44 -2.95
C HIS A 95 -14.18 7.38 -3.88
N SER A 96 -13.37 6.72 -4.71
CA SER A 96 -13.84 5.71 -5.65
C SER A 96 -13.71 4.28 -5.11
N LEU A 97 -13.16 4.14 -3.91
CA LEU A 97 -12.85 2.83 -3.34
C LEU A 97 -14.14 2.10 -2.93
N THR A 98 -14.34 0.90 -3.49
CA THR A 98 -15.53 0.09 -3.22
C THR A 98 -15.20 -1.26 -2.59
N SER A 99 -13.94 -1.69 -2.63
CA SER A 99 -13.57 -3.01 -2.14
C SER A 99 -12.16 -2.99 -1.56
N ILE A 100 -12.02 -3.50 -0.34
CA ILE A 100 -10.72 -3.65 0.33
C ILE A 100 -10.66 -5.05 0.94
N ILE A 101 -9.56 -5.77 0.68
CA ILE A 101 -9.28 -7.05 1.33
C ILE A 101 -8.07 -6.85 2.23
N PHE A 102 -8.24 -7.10 3.53
CA PHE A 102 -7.24 -6.78 4.54
C PHE A 102 -6.26 -7.91 4.89
N GLY A 103 -6.70 -9.15 4.92
CA GLY A 103 -5.88 -10.24 5.46
C GLY A 103 -5.82 -10.18 7.00
N ASP A 104 -4.67 -10.54 7.57
CA ASP A 104 -4.46 -10.55 9.03
C ASP A 104 -4.12 -9.15 9.55
N ILE A 105 -5.11 -8.44 10.04
CA ILE A 105 -4.95 -7.09 10.53
C ILE A 105 -5.57 -6.97 11.92
N ASP A 106 -4.95 -6.19 12.81
CA ASP A 106 -5.52 -5.88 14.12
C ASP A 106 -6.82 -5.09 13.93
N PRO A 107 -7.97 -5.60 14.44
CA PRO A 107 -9.24 -4.89 14.29
C PRO A 107 -9.23 -3.44 14.79
N GLU A 108 -8.41 -3.12 15.78
CA GLU A 108 -8.32 -1.75 16.30
C GLU A 108 -7.72 -0.79 15.26
N LEU A 109 -6.87 -1.29 14.34
CA LEU A 109 -6.26 -0.47 13.32
C LEU A 109 -7.23 -0.11 12.19
N ILE A 110 -8.30 -0.90 12.01
CA ILE A 110 -9.29 -0.63 10.96
C ILE A 110 -9.98 0.72 11.18
N THR A 111 -10.19 1.11 12.43
CA THR A 111 -10.85 2.38 12.74
C THR A 111 -9.97 3.60 12.44
N ALA A 112 -8.67 3.40 12.25
CA ALA A 112 -7.71 4.47 11.98
C ALA A 112 -7.45 4.70 10.50
N LEU A 113 -8.19 4.01 9.60
CA LEU A 113 -7.91 4.08 8.16
C LEU A 113 -8.29 5.41 7.50
N ASN A 114 -9.06 6.22 8.17
CA ASN A 114 -9.46 7.53 7.63
C ASN A 114 -8.76 8.66 8.33
#